data_d27e8ea108c7952ec785a290e64cf35d
#
_entry.id   d27e8ea108c7952ec785a290e64cf35d
#
_cell.length_a   1.000
_cell.length_b   1.000
_cell.length_c   1.000
_cell.angle_alpha   90.00
_cell.angle_beta   90.00
_cell.angle_gamma   90.00
#
_symmetry.space_group_name_H-M   'P 1'
#
loop_
_entity.id
_entity.type
_entity.pdbx_description
1 polymer ?
#
loop_
_entity_poly.entity_id
_entity_poly.type
_entity_poly.pdbx_seq_one_letter_code
_entity_poly.pdbx_strand_id
1 'polypeptide(L)'
;MLPMTPKAKKRLFMTIVLLAGLFAILKLTYWVHFYQGKIDIQQQSEKQLKELVSFLDGALSRYESIPHVLSTNPMLANVLNDQQNAKKVQELNLYLEEIQHVTEASDIYLIDALGIAVAASNWQQPFSFIGKDYSFRPYYTDAISGNLGRYYAVGTSSDKRGFYFSYPIYQQGGKGILGAIIVKVDIADIEQQSTSIAMAGQYQFLISDPDDIVFISSVDEWRLTSLTPLTQAKQYALNASKRYAERPIGELLIKPQYQENSLSSGHIYQIRQGNNQAQYMDTHHLMTKAGWRVHILAPLKPLHDSLPALMLL
;
A
#
# COMPACT_ATOMS: atom_id res chain seq x y z
N MET A 1 56.30 -20.92 -40.17
CA MET A 1 56.20 -20.54 -38.74
C MET A 1 57.46 -20.97 -38.05
N LEU A 2 58.31 -20.10 -37.57
CA LEU A 2 59.52 -20.44 -36.82
C LEU A 2 59.12 -20.99 -35.42
N PRO A 3 59.74 -22.11 -34.99
CA PRO A 3 59.42 -22.70 -33.67
C PRO A 3 59.90 -21.77 -32.54
N MET A 4 59.02 -21.44 -31.63
CA MET A 4 59.36 -20.62 -30.44
C MET A 4 60.46 -21.32 -29.59
N THR A 5 61.45 -20.50 -29.17
CA THR A 5 62.50 -20.99 -28.29
C THR A 5 61.97 -21.45 -26.93
N PRO A 6 62.60 -22.38 -26.21
CA PRO A 6 62.17 -22.86 -24.90
C PRO A 6 62.00 -21.73 -23.87
N LYS A 7 62.87 -20.71 -23.90
CA LYS A 7 62.77 -19.51 -23.05
C LYS A 7 61.53 -18.66 -23.38
N ALA A 8 61.18 -18.55 -24.65
CA ALA A 8 59.97 -17.83 -25.07
C ALA A 8 58.68 -18.55 -24.64
N LYS A 9 58.65 -19.90 -24.74
CA LYS A 9 57.53 -20.74 -24.24
C LYS A 9 57.33 -20.57 -22.72
N LYS A 10 58.41 -20.57 -21.93
CA LYS A 10 58.38 -20.40 -20.47
C LYS A 10 57.88 -18.99 -20.09
N ARG A 11 58.33 -17.94 -20.79
CA ARG A 11 57.82 -16.56 -20.56
C ARG A 11 56.36 -16.45 -20.92
N LEU A 12 55.91 -16.98 -22.03
CA LEU A 12 54.53 -17.01 -22.44
C LEU A 12 53.64 -17.72 -21.41
N PHE A 13 54.07 -18.90 -20.94
CA PHE A 13 53.37 -19.65 -19.90
C PHE A 13 53.25 -18.84 -18.60
N MET A 14 54.35 -18.21 -18.13
CA MET A 14 54.29 -17.35 -16.93
C MET A 14 53.35 -16.14 -17.12
N THR A 15 53.33 -15.52 -18.28
CA THR A 15 52.41 -14.39 -18.58
C THR A 15 50.96 -14.87 -18.54
N ILE A 16 50.68 -16.05 -19.11
CA ILE A 16 49.31 -16.62 -19.09
C ILE A 16 48.87 -16.91 -17.64
N VAL A 17 49.77 -17.49 -16.82
CA VAL A 17 49.46 -17.78 -15.40
C VAL A 17 49.20 -16.49 -14.61
N LEU A 18 50.02 -15.44 -14.85
CA LEU A 18 49.80 -14.12 -14.20
C LEU A 18 48.48 -13.48 -14.64
N LEU A 19 48.15 -13.52 -15.92
CA LEU A 19 46.87 -13.00 -16.43
C LEU A 19 45.68 -13.79 -15.90
N ALA A 20 45.78 -15.11 -15.82
CA ALA A 20 44.76 -15.98 -15.22
C ALA A 20 44.58 -15.68 -13.72
N GLY A 21 45.69 -15.46 -12.99
CA GLY A 21 45.67 -15.04 -11.58
C GLY A 21 45.00 -13.69 -11.38
N LEU A 22 45.36 -12.69 -12.19
CA LEU A 22 44.74 -11.37 -12.18
C LEU A 22 43.24 -11.46 -12.47
N PHE A 23 42.87 -12.21 -13.50
CA PHE A 23 41.44 -12.44 -13.83
C PHE A 23 40.67 -13.10 -12.69
N ALA A 24 41.27 -14.09 -12.03
CA ALA A 24 40.64 -14.75 -10.89
C ALA A 24 40.43 -13.78 -9.71
N ILE A 25 41.44 -12.92 -9.42
CA ILE A 25 41.33 -11.90 -8.38
C ILE A 25 40.20 -10.89 -8.72
N LEU A 26 40.18 -10.40 -9.97
CA LEU A 26 39.13 -9.47 -10.42
C LEU A 26 37.72 -10.09 -10.31
N LYS A 27 37.58 -11.36 -10.71
CA LYS A 27 36.32 -12.12 -10.57
C LYS A 27 35.90 -12.29 -9.11
N LEU A 28 36.86 -12.60 -8.22
CA LEU A 28 36.59 -12.75 -6.79
C LEU A 28 36.17 -11.42 -6.17
N THR A 29 36.91 -10.33 -6.48
CA THR A 29 36.60 -8.98 -6.00
C THR A 29 35.20 -8.55 -6.48
N TYR A 30 34.90 -8.77 -7.76
CA TYR A 30 33.56 -8.55 -8.32
C TYR A 30 32.50 -9.32 -7.56
N TRP A 31 32.69 -10.62 -7.32
CA TRP A 31 31.73 -11.47 -6.63
C TRP A 31 31.49 -11.02 -5.19
N VAL A 32 32.57 -10.71 -4.47
CA VAL A 32 32.49 -10.22 -3.07
C VAL A 32 31.74 -8.88 -3.02
N HIS A 33 32.09 -7.93 -3.88
CA HIS A 33 31.45 -6.62 -3.92
C HIS A 33 29.96 -6.72 -4.27
N PHE A 34 29.61 -7.54 -5.26
CA PHE A 34 28.23 -7.81 -5.65
C PHE A 34 27.40 -8.43 -4.51
N TYR A 35 27.99 -9.40 -3.82
CA TYR A 35 27.34 -10.07 -2.71
C TYR A 35 27.13 -9.15 -1.52
N GLN A 36 28.15 -8.37 -1.16
CA GLN A 36 28.04 -7.35 -0.10
C GLN A 36 27.01 -6.28 -0.45
N GLY A 37 27.03 -5.76 -1.68
CA GLY A 37 26.06 -4.78 -2.14
C GLY A 37 24.60 -5.28 -2.07
N LYS A 38 24.35 -6.57 -2.34
CA LYS A 38 23.02 -7.17 -2.13
C LYS A 38 22.60 -7.19 -0.67
N ILE A 39 23.52 -7.56 0.23
CA ILE A 39 23.25 -7.58 1.68
C ILE A 39 22.93 -6.18 2.16
N ASP A 40 23.72 -5.18 1.74
CA ASP A 40 23.51 -3.78 2.13
C ASP A 40 22.16 -3.26 1.64
N ILE A 41 21.80 -3.53 0.38
CA ILE A 41 20.49 -3.18 -0.18
C ILE A 41 19.37 -3.84 0.63
N GLN A 42 19.50 -5.11 0.97
CA GLN A 42 18.50 -5.82 1.76
C GLN A 42 18.32 -5.21 3.15
N GLN A 43 19.41 -4.96 3.88
CA GLN A 43 19.35 -4.37 5.22
C GLN A 43 18.74 -2.97 5.20
N GLN A 44 19.10 -2.15 4.21
CA GLN A 44 18.53 -0.83 4.04
C GLN A 44 17.04 -0.91 3.66
N SER A 45 16.65 -1.82 2.78
CA SER A 45 15.25 -2.05 2.42
C SER A 45 14.42 -2.50 3.61
N GLU A 46 14.94 -3.40 4.45
CA GLU A 46 14.27 -3.84 5.68
C GLU A 46 14.08 -2.70 6.68
N LYS A 47 15.07 -1.80 6.80
CA LYS A 47 14.96 -0.60 7.63
C LYS A 47 13.86 0.33 7.13
N GLN A 48 13.87 0.65 5.83
CA GLN A 48 12.86 1.49 5.20
C GLN A 48 11.45 0.87 5.30
N LEU A 49 11.36 -0.45 5.11
CA LEU A 49 10.09 -1.16 5.28
C LEU A 49 9.54 -1.03 6.71
N LYS A 50 10.38 -1.19 7.73
CA LYS A 50 9.98 -1.00 9.14
C LYS A 50 9.52 0.42 9.41
N GLU A 51 10.23 1.43 8.90
CA GLU A 51 9.83 2.84 9.03
C GLU A 51 8.48 3.10 8.37
N LEU A 52 8.29 2.60 7.13
CA LEU A 52 7.04 2.75 6.39
C LEU A 52 5.87 2.04 7.09
N VAL A 53 6.06 0.79 7.52
CA VAL A 53 5.02 0.03 8.25
C VAL A 53 4.66 0.72 9.56
N SER A 54 5.65 1.20 10.32
CA SER A 54 5.40 1.93 11.58
C SER A 54 4.63 3.23 11.36
N PHE A 55 4.95 3.96 10.30
CA PHE A 55 4.21 5.15 9.90
C PHE A 55 2.75 4.82 9.55
N LEU A 56 2.53 3.79 8.70
CA LEU A 56 1.21 3.36 8.29
C LEU A 56 0.36 2.87 9.47
N ASP A 57 0.93 2.06 10.37
CA ASP A 57 0.24 1.59 11.57
C ASP A 57 -0.13 2.76 12.48
N GLY A 58 0.76 3.74 12.66
CA GLY A 58 0.48 4.95 13.43
C GLY A 58 -0.62 5.80 12.81
N ALA A 59 -0.56 6.03 11.49
CA ALA A 59 -1.57 6.79 10.77
C ALA A 59 -2.97 6.12 10.83
N LEU A 60 -3.03 4.81 10.61
CA LEU A 60 -4.31 4.07 10.67
C LEU A 60 -4.86 4.02 12.10
N SER A 61 -4.01 3.75 13.11
CA SER A 61 -4.43 3.66 14.51
C SER A 61 -5.01 4.97 15.05
N ARG A 62 -4.52 6.13 14.56
CA ARG A 62 -5.06 7.45 14.91
C ARG A 62 -6.55 7.56 14.57
N TYR A 63 -6.97 7.09 13.41
CA TYR A 63 -8.33 7.22 12.91
C TYR A 63 -9.25 6.06 13.32
N GLU A 64 -8.71 4.90 13.62
CA GLU A 64 -9.47 3.69 13.98
C GLU A 64 -10.31 3.88 15.24
N SER A 65 -9.81 4.62 16.22
CA SER A 65 -10.48 4.86 17.50
C SER A 65 -11.63 5.86 17.41
N ILE A 66 -11.63 6.76 16.41
CA ILE A 66 -12.58 7.87 16.30
C ILE A 66 -14.03 7.39 16.19
N PRO A 67 -14.40 6.44 15.29
CA PRO A 67 -15.79 5.99 15.18
C PRO A 67 -16.27 5.30 16.47
N HIS A 68 -15.40 4.61 17.20
CA HIS A 68 -15.75 4.01 18.48
C HIS A 68 -16.05 5.10 19.52
N VAL A 69 -15.19 6.11 19.65
CA VAL A 69 -15.44 7.24 20.58
C VAL A 69 -16.73 7.98 20.19
N LEU A 70 -16.93 8.27 18.91
CA LEU A 70 -18.16 8.93 18.44
C LEU A 70 -19.42 8.11 18.73
N SER A 71 -19.34 6.78 18.62
CA SER A 71 -20.50 5.90 18.87
C SER A 71 -21.08 6.01 20.29
N THR A 72 -20.29 6.51 21.24
CA THR A 72 -20.73 6.72 22.64
C THR A 72 -21.56 8.01 22.81
N ASN A 73 -21.54 8.91 21.82
CA ASN A 73 -22.32 10.15 21.90
C ASN A 73 -23.82 9.87 21.65
N PRO A 74 -24.71 10.21 22.61
CA PRO A 74 -26.14 9.94 22.47
C PRO A 74 -26.82 10.69 21.32
N MET A 75 -26.22 11.79 20.80
CA MET A 75 -26.76 12.51 19.65
C MET A 75 -26.96 11.61 18.43
N LEU A 76 -26.03 10.65 18.19
CA LEU A 76 -26.10 9.77 17.04
C LEU A 76 -27.32 8.84 17.11
N ALA A 77 -27.50 8.18 18.27
CA ALA A 77 -28.68 7.33 18.50
C ALA A 77 -30.00 8.14 18.46
N ASN A 78 -30.01 9.36 19.02
CA ASN A 78 -31.18 10.26 19.01
C ASN A 78 -31.60 10.64 17.59
N VAL A 79 -30.63 10.92 16.69
CA VAL A 79 -30.92 11.20 15.28
C VAL A 79 -31.43 9.97 14.55
N LEU A 80 -30.81 8.78 14.77
CA LEU A 80 -31.26 7.55 14.13
C LEU A 80 -32.68 7.14 14.55
N ASN A 81 -33.11 7.47 15.78
CA ASN A 81 -34.46 7.21 16.26
C ASN A 81 -35.50 8.30 15.80
N ASP A 82 -35.05 9.47 15.37
CA ASP A 82 -35.93 10.60 15.00
C ASP A 82 -35.35 11.40 13.83
N GLN A 83 -35.19 10.73 12.68
CA GLN A 83 -34.57 11.26 11.46
C GLN A 83 -35.39 12.38 10.82
N GLN A 84 -36.68 12.51 11.13
CA GLN A 84 -37.56 13.55 10.61
C GLN A 84 -37.34 14.90 11.32
N ASN A 85 -36.63 14.93 12.43
CA ASN A 85 -36.35 16.14 13.19
C ASN A 85 -35.16 16.90 12.57
N ALA A 86 -35.48 17.79 11.65
CA ALA A 86 -34.46 18.57 10.92
C ALA A 86 -33.49 19.33 11.84
N LYS A 87 -33.96 19.80 13.03
CA LYS A 87 -33.09 20.49 13.99
C LYS A 87 -32.03 19.54 14.57
N LYS A 88 -32.43 18.33 15.01
CA LYS A 88 -31.47 17.33 15.53
C LYS A 88 -30.45 16.90 14.46
N VAL A 89 -30.92 16.71 13.22
CA VAL A 89 -30.03 16.35 12.09
C VAL A 89 -29.05 17.48 11.83
N GLN A 90 -29.47 18.74 11.84
CA GLN A 90 -28.60 19.88 11.64
C GLN A 90 -27.56 20.02 12.77
N GLU A 91 -28.00 19.91 14.03
CA GLU A 91 -27.07 19.92 15.19
C GLU A 91 -26.01 18.81 15.09
N LEU A 92 -26.41 17.63 14.67
CA LEU A 92 -25.45 16.52 14.44
C LEU A 92 -24.50 16.83 13.26
N ASN A 93 -24.98 17.37 12.14
CA ASN A 93 -24.13 17.75 11.01
C ASN A 93 -23.02 18.72 11.44
N LEU A 94 -23.39 19.77 12.20
CA LEU A 94 -22.42 20.75 12.74
C LEU A 94 -21.41 20.07 13.69
N TYR A 95 -21.86 19.17 14.55
CA TYR A 95 -21.00 18.42 15.44
C TYR A 95 -20.02 17.53 14.65
N LEU A 96 -20.49 16.80 13.62
CA LEU A 96 -19.64 15.97 12.79
C LEU A 96 -18.64 16.80 11.99
N GLU A 97 -19.01 17.99 11.52
CA GLU A 97 -18.12 18.94 10.85
C GLU A 97 -17.01 19.43 11.79
N GLU A 98 -17.33 19.79 13.04
CA GLU A 98 -16.34 20.16 14.05
C GLU A 98 -15.35 19.01 14.34
N ILE A 99 -15.87 17.80 14.56
CA ILE A 99 -15.00 16.63 14.81
C ILE A 99 -14.12 16.32 13.59
N GLN A 100 -14.64 16.46 12.39
CA GLN A 100 -13.88 16.28 11.15
C GLN A 100 -12.69 17.25 11.09
N HIS A 101 -12.90 18.53 11.43
CA HIS A 101 -11.83 19.54 11.48
C HIS A 101 -10.78 19.22 12.55
N VAL A 102 -11.20 18.86 13.76
CA VAL A 102 -10.29 18.57 14.87
C VAL A 102 -9.46 17.31 14.63
N THR A 103 -10.06 16.30 14.00
CA THR A 103 -9.39 15.00 13.75
C THR A 103 -8.61 14.95 12.45
N GLU A 104 -8.80 15.94 11.56
CA GLU A 104 -8.26 15.96 10.20
C GLU A 104 -8.73 14.74 9.36
N ALA A 105 -9.87 14.15 9.73
CA ALA A 105 -10.52 13.15 8.89
C ALA A 105 -11.00 13.82 7.58
N SER A 106 -11.07 13.06 6.48
CA SER A 106 -11.61 13.60 5.23
C SER A 106 -13.10 13.88 5.36
N ASP A 107 -13.83 12.91 5.87
CA ASP A 107 -15.28 13.02 6.06
C ASP A 107 -15.73 12.11 7.22
N ILE A 108 -16.78 12.53 7.93
CA ILE A 108 -17.45 11.73 8.96
C ILE A 108 -18.94 11.71 8.66
N TYR A 109 -19.59 10.55 8.69
CA TYR A 109 -21.01 10.44 8.39
C TYR A 109 -21.69 9.29 9.11
N LEU A 110 -22.99 9.48 9.39
CA LEU A 110 -23.85 8.54 10.08
C LEU A 110 -24.78 7.85 9.07
N ILE A 111 -24.81 6.53 9.11
CA ILE A 111 -25.64 5.67 8.24
C ILE A 111 -26.69 4.98 9.13
N ASP A 112 -27.93 4.90 8.66
CA ASP A 112 -29.02 4.20 9.35
C ASP A 112 -28.99 2.67 9.11
N ALA A 113 -29.98 1.96 9.70
CA ALA A 113 -30.10 0.50 9.56
C ALA A 113 -30.46 0.04 8.13
N LEU A 114 -30.83 0.93 7.23
CA LEU A 114 -31.11 0.63 5.81
C LEU A 114 -29.89 0.90 4.93
N GLY A 115 -28.81 1.46 5.46
CA GLY A 115 -27.62 1.80 4.69
C GLY A 115 -27.62 3.22 4.12
N ILE A 116 -28.59 4.06 4.50
CA ILE A 116 -28.71 5.42 4.01
C ILE A 116 -27.98 6.38 4.95
N ALA A 117 -27.16 7.27 4.40
CA ALA A 117 -26.51 8.32 5.19
C ALA A 117 -27.51 9.40 5.58
N VAL A 118 -27.67 9.62 6.90
CA VAL A 118 -28.66 10.55 7.48
C VAL A 118 -28.03 11.86 7.97
N ALA A 119 -26.73 11.86 8.28
CA ALA A 119 -25.98 13.04 8.68
C ALA A 119 -24.53 12.93 8.18
N ALA A 120 -23.88 14.05 7.91
CA ALA A 120 -22.51 14.05 7.41
C ALA A 120 -21.80 15.38 7.70
N SER A 121 -20.47 15.33 7.91
CA SER A 121 -19.62 16.53 8.04
C SER A 121 -19.62 17.39 6.77
N ASN A 122 -19.79 16.76 5.60
CA ASN A 122 -19.85 17.45 4.31
C ASN A 122 -21.28 17.84 3.85
N TRP A 123 -22.19 18.05 4.81
CA TRP A 123 -23.60 18.28 4.55
C TRP A 123 -23.92 19.48 3.63
N GLN A 124 -23.08 20.49 3.62
CA GLN A 124 -23.23 21.68 2.76
C GLN A 124 -22.56 21.53 1.37
N GLN A 125 -21.82 20.47 1.16
CA GLN A 125 -21.06 20.31 -0.09
C GLN A 125 -21.94 19.77 -1.22
N PRO A 126 -21.68 20.13 -2.49
CA PRO A 126 -22.42 19.60 -3.65
C PRO A 126 -22.43 18.08 -3.76
N PHE A 127 -21.38 17.43 -3.21
CA PHE A 127 -21.21 15.98 -3.16
C PHE A 127 -21.51 15.41 -1.78
N SER A 128 -22.39 16.05 -0.98
CA SER A 128 -22.80 15.55 0.33
C SER A 128 -23.19 14.09 0.28
N PHE A 129 -22.88 13.37 1.37
CA PHE A 129 -23.20 11.95 1.51
C PHE A 129 -24.65 11.72 1.95
N ILE A 130 -25.33 12.72 2.48
CA ILE A 130 -26.71 12.62 2.98
C ILE A 130 -27.65 12.13 1.88
N GLY A 131 -28.48 11.15 2.21
CA GLY A 131 -29.45 10.54 1.31
C GLY A 131 -28.88 9.47 0.37
N LYS A 132 -27.56 9.19 0.41
CA LYS A 132 -26.96 8.18 -0.45
C LYS A 132 -26.92 6.82 0.24
N ASP A 133 -27.09 5.77 -0.57
CA ASP A 133 -27.06 4.36 -0.14
C ASP A 133 -25.63 3.82 -0.13
N TYR A 134 -25.23 3.29 1.02
CA TYR A 134 -23.95 2.62 1.26
C TYR A 134 -24.12 1.20 1.81
N SER A 135 -25.32 0.62 1.72
CA SER A 135 -25.66 -0.72 2.21
C SER A 135 -24.76 -1.83 1.63
N PHE A 136 -24.24 -1.61 0.40
CA PHE A 136 -23.36 -2.54 -0.30
C PHE A 136 -21.90 -2.47 0.16
N ARG A 137 -21.54 -1.52 1.02
CA ARG A 137 -20.15 -1.32 1.44
C ARG A 137 -19.76 -2.27 2.56
N PRO A 138 -18.61 -2.99 2.45
CA PRO A 138 -18.14 -3.91 3.49
C PRO A 138 -18.01 -3.26 4.87
N TYR A 139 -17.51 -2.02 4.97
CA TYR A 139 -17.41 -1.34 6.25
C TYR A 139 -18.78 -1.14 6.93
N TYR A 140 -19.85 -0.96 6.15
CA TYR A 140 -21.20 -0.87 6.69
C TYR A 140 -21.70 -2.25 7.15
N THR A 141 -21.54 -3.29 6.32
CA THR A 141 -21.98 -4.65 6.68
C THR A 141 -21.25 -5.18 7.91
N ASP A 142 -19.95 -4.85 8.07
CA ASP A 142 -19.19 -5.20 9.27
C ASP A 142 -19.77 -4.50 10.51
N ALA A 143 -20.02 -3.18 10.43
CA ALA A 143 -20.56 -2.42 11.55
C ALA A 143 -21.96 -2.89 11.95
N ILE A 144 -22.87 -3.14 11.00
CA ILE A 144 -24.22 -3.65 11.28
C ILE A 144 -24.17 -5.08 11.88
N SER A 145 -23.10 -5.82 11.62
CA SER A 145 -22.84 -7.12 12.25
C SER A 145 -22.20 -7.01 13.66
N GLY A 146 -21.98 -5.78 14.16
CA GLY A 146 -21.44 -5.52 15.49
C GLY A 146 -19.91 -5.45 15.55
N ASN A 147 -19.23 -5.38 14.41
CA ASN A 147 -17.78 -5.35 14.31
C ASN A 147 -17.25 -3.96 13.97
N LEU A 148 -15.97 -3.71 14.25
CA LEU A 148 -15.26 -2.60 13.68
C LEU A 148 -15.01 -2.88 12.21
N GLY A 149 -15.53 -2.04 11.30
CA GLY A 149 -15.23 -2.14 9.88
C GLY A 149 -13.95 -1.39 9.51
N ARG A 150 -13.13 -1.99 8.67
CA ARG A 150 -11.94 -1.40 8.05
C ARG A 150 -11.98 -1.69 6.56
N TYR A 151 -11.98 -0.66 5.75
CA TYR A 151 -12.11 -0.85 4.32
C TYR A 151 -11.40 0.23 3.51
N TYR A 152 -10.67 -0.18 2.49
CA TYR A 152 -10.15 0.74 1.49
C TYR A 152 -11.07 0.74 0.27
N ALA A 153 -11.37 1.92 -0.26
CA ALA A 153 -12.12 2.05 -1.50
C ALA A 153 -11.90 3.39 -2.20
N VAL A 154 -12.21 3.42 -3.49
CA VAL A 154 -12.51 4.68 -4.20
C VAL A 154 -13.94 5.10 -3.86
N GLY A 155 -14.11 6.33 -3.41
CA GLY A 155 -15.41 6.87 -3.03
C GLY A 155 -16.31 7.03 -4.25
N THR A 156 -17.46 6.36 -4.27
CA THR A 156 -18.45 6.49 -5.36
C THR A 156 -19.09 7.88 -5.44
N SER A 157 -19.07 8.64 -4.34
CA SER A 157 -19.62 9.98 -4.26
C SER A 157 -18.58 11.08 -4.47
N SER A 158 -17.35 10.88 -3.98
CA SER A 158 -16.28 11.88 -4.01
C SER A 158 -15.22 11.61 -5.08
N ASP A 159 -15.26 10.44 -5.69
CA ASP A 159 -14.23 9.90 -6.61
C ASP A 159 -12.79 9.92 -6.05
N LYS A 160 -12.64 10.12 -4.72
CA LYS A 160 -11.37 10.13 -4.02
C LYS A 160 -11.10 8.79 -3.37
N ARG A 161 -9.84 8.36 -3.37
CA ARG A 161 -9.37 7.18 -2.65
C ARG A 161 -9.44 7.46 -1.15
N GLY A 162 -10.00 6.51 -0.39
CA GLY A 162 -10.15 6.68 1.05
C GLY A 162 -10.01 5.37 1.80
N PHE A 163 -9.58 5.47 3.04
CA PHE A 163 -9.69 4.42 4.03
C PHE A 163 -10.85 4.73 4.96
N TYR A 164 -11.67 3.73 5.24
CA TYR A 164 -12.91 3.88 5.97
C TYR A 164 -12.86 3.05 7.24
N PHE A 165 -13.16 3.68 8.37
CA PHE A 165 -13.36 3.04 9.66
C PHE A 165 -14.82 3.21 10.04
N SER A 166 -15.45 2.16 10.54
CA SER A 166 -16.84 2.20 10.97
C SER A 166 -17.04 1.51 12.30
N TYR A 167 -18.06 1.98 13.04
CA TYR A 167 -18.44 1.37 14.28
C TYR A 167 -19.98 1.38 14.44
N PRO A 168 -20.59 0.31 15.03
CA PRO A 168 -22.03 0.26 15.20
C PRO A 168 -22.53 1.31 16.21
N ILE A 169 -23.73 1.82 15.96
CA ILE A 169 -24.49 2.64 16.92
C ILE A 169 -25.55 1.77 17.54
N TYR A 170 -25.44 1.56 18.83
CA TYR A 170 -26.37 0.73 19.59
C TYR A 170 -27.54 1.53 20.11
N GLN A 171 -28.71 0.89 20.21
CA GLN A 171 -29.85 1.42 20.91
C GLN A 171 -29.52 1.58 22.40
N GLN A 172 -30.06 2.60 23.07
CA GLN A 172 -29.92 2.75 24.50
C GLN A 172 -30.43 1.50 25.23
N GLY A 173 -29.60 0.93 26.11
CA GLY A 173 -29.86 -0.33 26.75
C GLY A 173 -29.31 -1.58 26.03
N GLY A 174 -28.56 -1.41 24.94
CA GLY A 174 -27.75 -2.47 24.31
C GLY A 174 -28.52 -3.50 23.48
N LYS A 175 -29.78 -3.26 23.17
CA LYS A 175 -30.61 -4.18 22.36
C LYS A 175 -30.80 -3.60 20.94
N GLY A 176 -29.99 -4.12 20.00
CA GLY A 176 -30.09 -3.80 18.57
C GLY A 176 -29.12 -2.72 18.12
N ILE A 177 -28.79 -2.76 16.83
CA ILE A 177 -27.94 -1.80 16.15
C ILE A 177 -28.85 -0.89 15.32
N LEU A 178 -28.74 0.44 15.53
CA LEU A 178 -29.55 1.46 14.86
C LEU A 178 -28.93 1.90 13.53
N GLY A 179 -27.64 1.73 13.38
CA GLY A 179 -26.87 2.20 12.25
C GLY A 179 -25.38 2.15 12.51
N ALA A 180 -24.60 2.90 11.76
CA ALA A 180 -23.16 2.96 11.88
C ALA A 180 -22.61 4.37 11.70
N ILE A 181 -21.58 4.72 12.48
CA ILE A 181 -20.76 5.92 12.26
C ILE A 181 -19.54 5.56 11.44
N ILE A 182 -19.23 6.34 10.41
CA ILE A 182 -18.13 6.11 9.49
C ILE A 182 -17.18 7.31 9.53
N VAL A 183 -15.88 7.00 9.60
CA VAL A 183 -14.79 7.97 9.47
C VAL A 183 -14.00 7.61 8.22
N LYS A 184 -13.90 8.55 7.28
CA LYS A 184 -13.13 8.42 6.06
C LYS A 184 -11.85 9.22 6.18
N VAL A 185 -10.74 8.62 5.77
CA VAL A 185 -9.40 9.23 5.71
C VAL A 185 -8.99 9.32 4.25
N ASP A 186 -8.50 10.47 3.81
CA ASP A 186 -7.90 10.60 2.47
C ASP A 186 -6.55 9.88 2.44
N ILE A 187 -6.35 9.12 1.38
CA ILE A 187 -5.10 8.37 1.21
C ILE A 187 -3.99 9.22 0.61
N ALA A 188 -4.32 10.33 -0.03
CA ALA A 188 -3.31 11.15 -0.72
C ALA A 188 -2.20 11.63 0.23
N ASP A 189 -2.54 12.07 1.44
CA ASP A 189 -1.55 12.52 2.43
C ASP A 189 -0.68 11.36 2.94
N ILE A 190 -1.30 10.21 3.18
CA ILE A 190 -0.59 8.98 3.58
C ILE A 190 0.37 8.55 2.46
N GLU A 191 -0.06 8.61 1.21
CA GLU A 191 0.76 8.26 0.05
C GLU A 191 1.94 9.22 -0.13
N GLN A 192 1.72 10.52 0.03
CA GLN A 192 2.77 11.54 -0.07
C GLN A 192 3.86 11.33 1.00
N GLN A 193 3.47 11.11 2.25
CA GLN A 193 4.41 10.84 3.34
C GLN A 193 5.12 9.50 3.16
N SER A 194 4.41 8.46 2.74
CA SER A 194 4.99 7.15 2.39
C SER A 194 6.03 7.26 1.28
N THR A 195 5.74 8.07 0.26
CA THR A 195 6.67 8.36 -0.84
C THR A 195 7.94 9.03 -0.31
N SER A 196 7.81 10.01 0.58
CA SER A 196 8.96 10.69 1.19
C SER A 196 9.86 9.73 1.98
N ILE A 197 9.26 8.81 2.73
CA ILE A 197 9.99 7.78 3.48
C ILE A 197 10.75 6.86 2.51
N ALA A 198 10.11 6.32 1.48
CA ALA A 198 10.74 5.41 0.53
C ALA A 198 11.83 6.09 -0.30
N MET A 199 11.59 7.33 -0.76
CA MET A 199 12.57 8.09 -1.57
C MET A 199 13.82 8.48 -0.79
N ALA A 200 13.78 8.60 0.53
CA ALA A 200 14.97 8.80 1.36
C ALA A 200 16.01 7.68 1.18
N GLY A 201 15.55 6.44 0.89
CA GLY A 201 16.40 5.30 0.52
C GLY A 201 16.62 5.11 -0.98
N GLN A 202 16.10 5.99 -1.84
CA GLN A 202 16.09 5.86 -3.30
C GLN A 202 15.32 4.61 -3.79
N TYR A 203 14.32 4.17 -3.02
CA TYR A 203 13.51 2.99 -3.30
C TYR A 203 12.13 3.38 -3.82
N GLN A 204 11.53 2.47 -4.57
CA GLN A 204 10.11 2.53 -4.87
C GLN A 204 9.33 1.74 -3.81
N PHE A 205 8.07 2.08 -3.63
CA PHE A 205 7.19 1.28 -2.80
C PHE A 205 5.83 1.09 -3.48
N LEU A 206 5.17 0.03 -3.08
CA LEU A 206 3.77 -0.19 -3.37
C LEU A 206 3.08 -0.88 -2.18
N ILE A 207 1.78 -0.65 -2.07
CA ILE A 207 0.94 -1.29 -1.07
C ILE A 207 -0.22 -1.94 -1.81
N SER A 208 -0.38 -3.24 -1.61
CA SER A 208 -1.49 -4.00 -2.16
C SER A 208 -2.52 -4.38 -1.10
N ASP A 209 -3.76 -4.52 -1.53
CA ASP A 209 -4.87 -5.04 -0.73
C ASP A 209 -4.84 -6.59 -0.67
N PRO A 210 -5.78 -7.24 0.07
CA PRO A 210 -5.86 -8.70 0.15
C PRO A 210 -6.10 -9.41 -1.19
N ASP A 211 -6.57 -8.68 -2.22
CA ASP A 211 -6.77 -9.20 -3.56
C ASP A 211 -5.56 -8.99 -4.48
N ASP A 212 -4.42 -8.55 -3.92
CA ASP A 212 -3.18 -8.20 -4.62
C ASP A 212 -3.32 -7.00 -5.57
N ILE A 213 -4.29 -6.11 -5.33
CA ILE A 213 -4.44 -4.87 -6.11
C ILE A 213 -3.61 -3.77 -5.45
N VAL A 214 -2.72 -3.16 -6.23
CA VAL A 214 -1.92 -2.01 -5.80
C VAL A 214 -2.82 -0.79 -5.72
N PHE A 215 -2.96 -0.20 -4.54
CA PHE A 215 -3.82 0.97 -4.34
C PHE A 215 -3.06 2.22 -3.88
N ILE A 216 -1.84 2.05 -3.34
CA ILE A 216 -0.88 3.12 -3.03
C ILE A 216 0.45 2.76 -3.68
N SER A 217 1.13 3.71 -4.30
CA SER A 217 2.45 3.52 -4.87
C SER A 217 3.18 4.83 -5.10
N SER A 218 4.51 4.81 -4.97
CA SER A 218 5.39 5.91 -5.41
C SER A 218 5.44 6.07 -6.94
N VAL A 219 4.94 5.08 -7.68
CA VAL A 219 4.88 5.08 -9.15
C VAL A 219 3.42 5.09 -9.58
N ASP A 220 2.97 6.15 -10.24
CA ASP A 220 1.56 6.37 -10.60
C ASP A 220 0.99 5.26 -11.47
N GLU A 221 1.77 4.76 -12.42
CA GLU A 221 1.38 3.71 -13.36
C GLU A 221 1.15 2.35 -12.70
N TRP A 222 1.63 2.17 -11.47
CA TRP A 222 1.42 0.92 -10.72
C TRP A 222 0.11 0.91 -9.95
N ARG A 223 -0.50 2.08 -9.75
CA ARG A 223 -1.80 2.18 -9.06
C ARG A 223 -2.92 1.55 -9.88
N LEU A 224 -3.83 0.88 -9.20
CA LEU A 224 -4.93 0.11 -9.79
C LEU A 224 -4.43 -0.96 -10.78
N THR A 225 -3.31 -1.61 -10.42
CA THR A 225 -2.83 -2.80 -11.10
C THR A 225 -2.84 -3.99 -10.16
N SER A 226 -3.04 -5.18 -10.71
CA SER A 226 -2.96 -6.44 -9.98
C SER A 226 -1.55 -7.01 -10.06
N LEU A 227 -1.01 -7.46 -8.91
CA LEU A 227 0.27 -8.16 -8.83
C LEU A 227 0.19 -9.60 -9.32
N THR A 228 -1.02 -10.16 -9.37
CA THR A 228 -1.33 -11.52 -9.82
C THR A 228 -2.41 -11.47 -10.90
N PRO A 229 -2.47 -12.44 -11.82
CA PRO A 229 -3.52 -12.48 -12.82
C PRO A 229 -4.91 -12.48 -12.18
N LEU A 230 -5.79 -11.59 -12.67
CA LEU A 230 -7.16 -11.49 -12.18
C LEU A 230 -8.01 -12.61 -12.76
N THR A 231 -8.52 -13.50 -11.90
CA THR A 231 -9.53 -14.46 -12.31
C THR A 231 -10.89 -13.77 -12.53
N GLN A 232 -11.74 -14.34 -13.36
CA GLN A 232 -13.11 -13.82 -13.58
C GLN A 232 -13.91 -13.70 -12.28
N ALA A 233 -13.74 -14.65 -11.35
CA ALA A 233 -14.40 -14.62 -10.04
C ALA A 233 -13.94 -13.42 -9.20
N LYS A 234 -12.61 -13.14 -9.13
CA LYS A 234 -12.07 -11.96 -8.45
C LYS A 234 -12.59 -10.66 -9.09
N GLN A 235 -12.57 -10.57 -10.40
CA GLN A 235 -13.04 -9.39 -11.11
C GLN A 235 -14.55 -9.14 -10.84
N TYR A 236 -15.36 -10.18 -10.82
CA TYR A 236 -16.77 -10.08 -10.46
C TYR A 236 -16.96 -9.58 -9.02
N ALA A 237 -16.22 -10.12 -8.04
CA ALA A 237 -16.29 -9.72 -6.63
C ALA A 237 -15.85 -8.26 -6.43
N LEU A 238 -14.78 -7.81 -7.09
CA LEU A 238 -14.30 -6.42 -7.06
C LEU A 238 -15.35 -5.45 -7.62
N ASN A 239 -15.99 -5.81 -8.73
CA ASN A 239 -17.03 -4.99 -9.33
C ASN A 239 -18.29 -4.95 -8.45
N ALA A 240 -18.72 -6.07 -7.86
CA ALA A 240 -19.88 -6.13 -6.98
C ALA A 240 -19.70 -5.27 -5.73
N SER A 241 -18.50 -5.23 -5.13
CA SER A 241 -18.18 -4.38 -3.96
C SER A 241 -18.00 -2.90 -4.32
N LYS A 242 -17.91 -2.56 -5.60
CA LYS A 242 -17.56 -1.22 -6.12
C LYS A 242 -16.32 -0.63 -5.44
N ARG A 243 -15.38 -1.49 -5.02
CA ARG A 243 -14.16 -1.06 -4.29
C ARG A 243 -13.38 0.00 -5.06
N TYR A 244 -13.26 -0.17 -6.35
CA TYR A 244 -12.51 0.72 -7.23
C TYR A 244 -13.39 1.58 -8.14
N ALA A 245 -14.67 1.79 -7.77
CA ALA A 245 -15.63 2.61 -8.50
C ALA A 245 -15.71 2.25 -10.00
N GLU A 246 -15.69 0.94 -10.30
CA GLU A 246 -15.74 0.39 -11.68
C GLU A 246 -14.56 0.81 -12.58
N ARG A 247 -13.49 1.34 -11.99
CA ARG A 247 -12.27 1.67 -12.73
C ARG A 247 -11.59 0.39 -13.24
N PRO A 248 -11.01 0.43 -14.45
CA PRO A 248 -10.30 -0.72 -14.99
C PRO A 248 -9.07 -1.02 -14.11
N ILE A 249 -8.86 -2.30 -13.79
CA ILE A 249 -7.68 -2.77 -13.09
C ILE A 249 -6.73 -3.35 -14.13
N GLY A 250 -5.53 -2.74 -14.22
CA GLY A 250 -4.47 -3.23 -15.07
C GLY A 250 -3.75 -4.44 -14.47
N GLU A 251 -2.77 -4.96 -15.19
CA GLU A 251 -1.85 -5.98 -14.69
C GLU A 251 -0.45 -5.38 -14.56
N LEU A 252 0.13 -5.46 -13.37
CA LEU A 252 1.54 -5.20 -13.18
C LEU A 252 2.31 -6.49 -13.49
N LEU A 253 2.94 -6.54 -14.65
CA LEU A 253 3.69 -7.73 -15.09
C LEU A 253 4.94 -7.91 -14.22
N ILE A 254 4.76 -8.55 -13.06
CA ILE A 254 5.82 -8.96 -12.16
C ILE A 254 6.23 -10.38 -12.53
N LYS A 255 7.48 -10.56 -12.97
CA LYS A 255 8.05 -11.88 -13.19
C LYS A 255 9.03 -12.18 -12.06
N PRO A 256 8.77 -13.20 -11.22
CA PRO A 256 9.76 -13.65 -10.27
C PRO A 256 10.97 -14.17 -11.04
N GLN A 257 12.13 -13.63 -10.74
CA GLN A 257 13.39 -14.16 -11.25
C GLN A 257 13.90 -15.15 -10.22
N TYR A 258 13.75 -16.44 -10.49
CA TYR A 258 14.31 -17.49 -9.64
C TYR A 258 15.83 -17.33 -9.58
N GLN A 259 16.37 -17.07 -8.39
CA GLN A 259 17.75 -17.42 -8.07
C GLN A 259 17.72 -18.64 -7.17
N GLU A 260 17.99 -19.81 -7.74
CA GLU A 260 18.46 -20.97 -6.98
C GLU A 260 19.72 -20.55 -6.23
N ASN A 261 19.75 -20.78 -4.91
CA ASN A 261 20.88 -20.58 -4.02
C ASN A 261 21.13 -19.16 -3.47
N SER A 262 20.13 -18.39 -3.12
CA SER A 262 20.40 -17.19 -2.30
C SER A 262 20.17 -17.46 -0.81
N LEU A 263 21.24 -17.32 -0.04
CA LEU A 263 21.21 -17.17 1.44
C LEU A 263 20.48 -15.88 1.89
N SER A 264 19.96 -15.07 0.96
CA SER A 264 19.25 -13.83 1.22
C SER A 264 17.74 -14.00 0.98
N SER A 265 16.92 -13.57 1.92
CA SER A 265 15.46 -13.66 1.92
C SER A 265 14.76 -12.66 0.98
N GLY A 266 15.49 -11.89 0.19
CA GLY A 266 14.92 -10.94 -0.77
C GLY A 266 14.54 -11.61 -2.09
N HIS A 267 13.28 -11.42 -2.51
CA HIS A 267 12.83 -11.86 -3.84
C HIS A 267 13.25 -10.84 -4.90
N ILE A 268 13.80 -11.32 -6.02
CA ILE A 268 14.11 -10.43 -7.16
C ILE A 268 12.96 -10.50 -8.14
N TYR A 269 12.40 -9.34 -8.45
CA TYR A 269 11.35 -9.18 -9.44
C TYR A 269 11.83 -8.37 -10.63
N GLN A 270 11.34 -8.76 -11.79
CA GLN A 270 11.46 -7.97 -13.00
C GLN A 270 10.12 -7.29 -13.26
N ILE A 271 10.11 -5.96 -13.20
CA ILE A 271 8.91 -5.15 -13.38
C ILE A 271 9.04 -4.37 -14.69
N ARG A 272 7.98 -4.41 -15.49
CA ARG A 272 7.92 -3.64 -16.73
C ARG A 272 7.48 -2.22 -16.44
N GLN A 273 8.30 -1.23 -16.86
CA GLN A 273 7.97 0.20 -16.84
C GLN A 273 7.94 0.73 -18.28
N GLY A 274 6.75 0.92 -18.85
CA GLY A 274 6.60 1.26 -20.25
C GLY A 274 7.30 0.26 -21.18
N ASN A 275 8.30 0.71 -21.95
CA ASN A 275 9.09 -0.14 -22.84
C ASN A 275 10.33 -0.77 -22.15
N ASN A 276 10.66 -0.37 -20.93
CA ASN A 276 11.83 -0.83 -20.22
C ASN A 276 11.45 -1.90 -19.18
N GLN A 277 12.42 -2.80 -18.91
CA GLN A 277 12.32 -3.76 -17.82
C GLN A 277 13.35 -3.41 -16.77
N ALA A 278 12.94 -3.28 -15.53
CA ALA A 278 13.82 -2.99 -14.40
C ALA A 278 13.78 -4.14 -13.39
N GLN A 279 14.94 -4.43 -12.80
CA GLN A 279 15.07 -5.44 -11.74
C GLN A 279 15.05 -4.76 -10.39
N TYR A 280 14.24 -5.32 -9.49
CA TYR A 280 14.10 -4.84 -8.11
C TYR A 280 14.28 -5.99 -7.13
N MET A 281 14.95 -5.71 -6.04
CA MET A 281 14.89 -6.56 -4.86
C MET A 281 13.67 -6.13 -4.05
N ASP A 282 12.77 -7.07 -3.80
CA ASP A 282 11.55 -6.87 -3.01
C ASP A 282 11.77 -7.31 -1.57
N THR A 283 11.42 -6.41 -0.67
CA THR A 283 11.30 -6.70 0.76
C THR A 283 9.90 -6.29 1.18
N HIS A 284 9.10 -7.20 1.75
CA HIS A 284 7.70 -6.91 2.05
C HIS A 284 7.27 -7.35 3.45
N HIS A 285 6.17 -6.74 3.92
CA HIS A 285 5.54 -7.04 5.19
C HIS A 285 4.01 -7.06 5.08
N LEU A 286 3.39 -8.05 5.72
CA LEU A 286 1.92 -8.14 5.82
C LEU A 286 1.45 -7.43 7.08
N MET A 287 0.76 -6.31 6.92
CA MET A 287 0.05 -5.60 7.99
C MET A 287 -1.27 -6.33 8.28
N THR A 288 -1.25 -7.26 9.22
CA THR A 288 -2.37 -8.20 9.47
C THR A 288 -3.68 -7.51 9.84
N LYS A 289 -3.63 -6.38 10.56
CA LYS A 289 -4.83 -5.61 10.95
C LYS A 289 -5.54 -4.97 9.76
N ALA A 290 -4.79 -4.43 8.82
CA ALA A 290 -5.32 -3.78 7.62
C ALA A 290 -5.51 -4.76 6.45
N GLY A 291 -4.88 -5.94 6.51
CA GLY A 291 -4.81 -6.90 5.41
C GLY A 291 -3.92 -6.44 4.25
N TRP A 292 -3.09 -5.40 4.47
CA TRP A 292 -2.25 -4.82 3.42
C TRP A 292 -0.89 -5.50 3.35
N ARG A 293 -0.37 -5.63 2.14
CA ARG A 293 1.02 -6.02 1.93
C ARG A 293 1.80 -4.80 1.45
N VAL A 294 2.79 -4.41 2.25
CA VAL A 294 3.68 -3.27 1.98
C VAL A 294 4.96 -3.80 1.37
N HIS A 295 5.36 -3.28 0.22
CA HIS A 295 6.56 -3.66 -0.49
C HIS A 295 7.51 -2.48 -0.61
N ILE A 296 8.80 -2.71 -0.33
CA ILE A 296 9.91 -1.83 -0.72
C ILE A 296 10.65 -2.50 -1.86
N LEU A 297 10.80 -1.79 -2.95
CA LEU A 297 11.40 -2.24 -4.20
C LEU A 297 12.70 -1.48 -4.44
N ALA A 298 13.82 -2.11 -4.12
CA ALA A 298 15.14 -1.54 -4.31
C ALA A 298 15.66 -1.84 -5.73
N PRO A 299 15.98 -0.81 -6.56
CA PRO A 299 16.48 -1.05 -7.91
C PRO A 299 17.89 -1.67 -7.86
N LEU A 300 18.10 -2.73 -8.65
CA LEU A 300 19.41 -3.40 -8.75
C LEU A 300 20.33 -2.78 -9.80
N LYS A 301 19.82 -1.88 -10.64
CA LYS A 301 20.62 -1.21 -11.68
C LYS A 301 21.87 -0.50 -11.12
N PRO A 302 21.81 0.29 -10.04
CA PRO A 302 23.01 0.94 -9.49
C PRO A 302 24.12 -0.05 -9.09
N LEU A 303 23.74 -1.23 -8.60
CA LEU A 303 24.68 -2.28 -8.26
C LEU A 303 25.36 -2.85 -9.51
N HIS A 304 24.62 -3.02 -10.61
CA HIS A 304 25.17 -3.49 -11.87
C HIS A 304 26.05 -2.41 -12.55
N ASP A 305 25.67 -1.14 -12.48
CA ASP A 305 26.39 -0.04 -13.14
C ASP A 305 27.70 0.32 -12.42
N SER A 306 27.82 0.09 -11.11
CA SER A 306 29.05 0.33 -10.34
C SER A 306 30.16 -0.69 -10.59
N LEU A 307 29.83 -1.86 -11.12
CA LEU A 307 30.76 -2.98 -11.29
C LEU A 307 31.76 -2.79 -12.45
N PRO A 308 31.41 -2.24 -13.63
CA PRO A 308 32.39 -1.94 -14.67
C PRO A 308 33.43 -0.90 -14.26
N ALA A 309 33.04 0.09 -13.44
CA ALA A 309 33.96 1.12 -12.95
C ALA A 309 35.03 0.54 -12.02
N LEU A 310 34.70 -0.48 -11.22
CA LEU A 310 35.67 -1.17 -10.38
C LEU A 310 36.65 -2.07 -11.15
N MET A 311 36.28 -2.47 -12.38
CA MET A 311 37.16 -3.25 -13.25
C MET A 311 38.15 -2.39 -14.06
N LEU A 312 37.96 -1.06 -14.08
CA LEU A 312 38.78 -0.10 -14.77
C LEU A 312 39.80 0.61 -13.85
N LEU A 313 39.72 0.43 -12.54
CA LEU A 313 40.68 0.85 -11.52
C LEU A 313 41.67 -0.26 -11.18
#